data_5215653943673da73703372445c401ce
#
_entry.id   5215653943673da73703372445c401ce
#
_cell.length_a   1.000
_cell.length_b   1.000
_cell.length_c   1.000
_cell.angle_alpha   90.00
_cell.angle_beta   90.00
_cell.angle_gamma   90.00
#
_symmetry.space_group_name_H-M   'P 1'
#
loop_
_entity.id
_entity.type
_entity.pdbx_description
1 polymer ?
#
loop_
_entity_poly.entity_id
_entity_poly.type
_entity_poly.pdbx_seq_one_letter_code
_entity_poly.pdbx_strand_id
1 'polypeptide(L)'
;MYERIRALLPAPLRRQVLYFESQIETAVALFAEELQDRARVLDAGAGELNYKHFFQRHRYVGLDLGVGDAAWDYSKLDVIGDLSRLPFPNAIFDGCLNIVTLEHVKEPAQVIRELGRTIVDGGRLLLVAPHEWEEHQQPHDYFRYTRYGLRYLLEQAGFREIEIRPVGGFFQLMARRLLNGLQFFPGPLMLVAAVFLVPPAVVMWVLAPLDKEKNFTLGYICLATK
;
A
#
# COMPACT_ATOMS: atom_id res chain seq x y z
N MET A 1 7.22 -15.08 5.20
CA MET A 1 8.57 -14.49 5.44
C MET A 1 8.46 -13.19 6.24
N TYR A 2 7.65 -12.23 5.86
CA TYR A 2 7.49 -10.90 6.50
C TYR A 2 7.13 -10.97 7.99
N GLU A 3 6.21 -11.83 8.40
CA GLU A 3 5.81 -12.00 9.81
C GLU A 3 6.97 -12.43 10.70
N ARG A 4 7.84 -13.34 10.22
CA ARG A 4 9.04 -13.75 10.96
C ARG A 4 10.07 -12.61 11.08
N ILE A 5 10.21 -11.79 10.04
CA ILE A 5 11.09 -10.62 10.05
C ILE A 5 10.56 -9.58 11.04
N ARG A 6 9.23 -9.35 11.07
CA ARG A 6 8.60 -8.45 12.06
C ARG A 6 8.91 -8.84 13.51
N ALA A 7 8.91 -10.13 13.80
CA ALA A 7 9.12 -10.63 15.16
C ALA A 7 10.60 -10.62 15.63
N LEU A 8 11.57 -10.70 14.71
CA LEU A 8 12.97 -10.91 15.03
C LEU A 8 13.81 -9.63 15.02
N LEU A 9 13.39 -8.57 14.31
CA LEU A 9 14.19 -7.36 14.16
C LEU A 9 13.81 -6.26 15.16
N PRO A 10 14.81 -5.57 15.77
CA PRO A 10 14.57 -4.34 16.52
C PRO A 10 13.81 -3.30 15.69
N ALA A 11 12.93 -2.53 16.35
CA ALA A 11 12.03 -1.60 15.66
C ALA A 11 12.71 -0.64 14.65
N PRO A 12 13.88 -0.04 14.91
CA PRO A 12 14.55 0.83 13.95
C PRO A 12 14.98 0.07 12.68
N LEU A 13 15.54 -1.13 12.83
CA LEU A 13 16.01 -1.94 11.72
C LEU A 13 14.81 -2.49 10.91
N ARG A 14 13.75 -2.91 11.59
CA ARG A 14 12.50 -3.34 10.98
C ARG A 14 11.90 -2.26 10.07
N ARG A 15 11.87 -1.00 10.53
CA ARG A 15 11.38 0.14 9.72
C ARG A 15 12.20 0.38 8.45
N GLN A 16 13.49 0.06 8.46
CA GLN A 16 14.32 0.19 7.26
C GLN A 16 14.14 -1.00 6.31
N VAL A 17 14.10 -2.22 6.83
CA VAL A 17 13.90 -3.44 6.02
C VAL A 17 12.51 -3.45 5.38
N LEU A 18 11.49 -3.06 6.15
CA LEU A 18 10.09 -2.94 5.72
C LEU A 18 9.72 -1.46 5.48
N TYR A 19 10.57 -0.74 4.74
CA TYR A 19 10.42 0.71 4.61
C TYR A 19 9.09 1.11 3.97
N PHE A 20 8.69 0.46 2.89
CA PHE A 20 7.43 0.75 2.19
C PHE A 20 6.24 0.50 3.10
N GLU A 21 6.19 -0.67 3.72
CA GLU A 21 5.15 -1.10 4.63
C GLU A 21 5.04 -0.15 5.84
N SER A 22 6.17 0.27 6.41
CA SER A 22 6.17 1.22 7.54
C SER A 22 5.66 2.62 7.16
N GLN A 23 5.92 3.06 5.91
CA GLN A 23 5.38 4.32 5.40
C GLN A 23 3.88 4.24 5.15
N ILE A 24 3.38 3.09 4.70
CA ILE A 24 1.94 2.82 4.57
C ILE A 24 1.27 2.88 5.94
N GLU A 25 1.77 2.13 6.93
CA GLU A 25 1.23 2.15 8.31
C GLU A 25 1.16 3.58 8.86
N THR A 26 2.21 4.38 8.64
CA THR A 26 2.23 5.78 9.07
C THR A 26 1.16 6.61 8.35
N ALA A 27 1.00 6.44 7.05
CA ALA A 27 0.00 7.17 6.26
C ALA A 27 -1.43 6.80 6.67
N VAL A 28 -1.69 5.51 6.92
CA VAL A 28 -3.00 5.03 7.38
C VAL A 28 -3.32 5.56 8.77
N ALA A 29 -2.35 5.57 9.70
CA ALA A 29 -2.54 6.11 11.04
C ALA A 29 -2.90 7.60 11.00
N LEU A 30 -2.14 8.42 10.23
CA LEU A 30 -2.41 9.84 10.04
C LEU A 30 -3.78 10.07 9.38
N PHE A 31 -4.11 9.31 8.36
CA PHE A 31 -5.41 9.38 7.70
C PHE A 31 -6.56 9.11 8.69
N ALA A 32 -6.42 8.10 9.55
CA ALA A 32 -7.41 7.80 10.58
C ALA A 32 -7.53 8.91 11.63
N GLU A 33 -6.42 9.57 12.01
CA GLU A 33 -6.42 10.69 12.97
C GLU A 33 -7.10 11.95 12.40
N GLU A 34 -6.99 12.19 11.10
CA GLU A 34 -7.56 13.35 10.41
C GLU A 34 -9.06 13.23 10.14
N LEU A 35 -9.63 12.01 10.19
CA LEU A 35 -11.06 11.81 10.04
C LEU A 35 -11.81 12.14 11.34
N GLN A 36 -13.03 12.63 11.21
CA GLN A 36 -13.91 12.89 12.35
C GLN A 36 -14.29 11.59 13.07
N ASP A 37 -14.52 11.66 14.38
CA ASP A 37 -15.01 10.53 15.16
C ASP A 37 -16.33 9.99 14.56
N ARG A 38 -16.47 8.68 14.53
CA ARG A 38 -17.57 7.93 13.91
C ARG A 38 -17.72 8.10 12.39
N ALA A 39 -16.73 8.69 11.69
CA ALA A 39 -16.70 8.69 10.24
C ALA A 39 -16.88 7.26 9.69
N ARG A 40 -17.56 7.13 8.55
CA ARG A 40 -17.69 5.86 7.84
C ARG A 40 -16.49 5.68 6.93
N VAL A 41 -15.75 4.60 7.12
CA VAL A 41 -14.53 4.33 6.36
C VAL A 41 -14.67 3.02 5.60
N LEU A 42 -14.47 3.06 4.30
CA LEU A 42 -14.35 1.88 3.46
C LEU A 42 -12.87 1.51 3.31
N ASP A 43 -12.51 0.26 3.59
CA ASP A 43 -11.25 -0.33 3.17
C ASP A 43 -11.53 -1.24 1.97
N ALA A 44 -11.20 -0.73 0.79
CA ALA A 44 -11.52 -1.32 -0.50
C ALA A 44 -10.31 -2.12 -1.02
N GLY A 45 -10.37 -3.43 -0.90
CA GLY A 45 -9.25 -4.35 -1.04
C GLY A 45 -8.57 -4.60 0.30
N ALA A 46 -9.41 -4.90 1.32
CA ALA A 46 -9.00 -4.96 2.72
C ALA A 46 -8.15 -6.18 3.09
N GLY A 47 -8.09 -7.21 2.22
CA GLY A 47 -7.37 -8.45 2.50
C GLY A 47 -7.74 -9.04 3.84
N GLU A 48 -6.77 -9.18 4.74
CA GLU A 48 -6.97 -9.68 6.11
C GLU A 48 -7.33 -8.59 7.14
N LEU A 49 -7.79 -7.41 6.70
CA LEU A 49 -8.16 -6.28 7.57
C LEU A 49 -6.98 -5.72 8.40
N ASN A 50 -5.79 -5.72 7.82
CA ASN A 50 -4.55 -5.36 8.52
C ASN A 50 -4.57 -3.94 9.14
N TYR A 51 -5.36 -3.03 8.58
CA TYR A 51 -5.44 -1.63 9.02
C TYR A 51 -6.63 -1.33 9.93
N LYS A 52 -7.55 -2.29 10.16
CA LYS A 52 -8.78 -2.10 10.98
C LYS A 52 -8.49 -1.54 12.37
N HIS A 53 -7.36 -1.89 12.96
CA HIS A 53 -6.97 -1.47 14.31
C HIS A 53 -6.70 0.05 14.44
N PHE A 54 -6.41 0.78 13.35
CA PHE A 54 -6.28 2.25 13.35
C PHE A 54 -7.64 2.96 13.41
N PHE A 55 -8.72 2.27 13.05
CA PHE A 55 -10.06 2.87 12.88
C PHE A 55 -11.03 2.54 14.02
N GLN A 56 -10.55 2.35 15.25
CA GLN A 56 -11.39 1.98 16.41
C GLN A 56 -12.45 3.04 16.76
N ARG A 57 -12.22 4.32 16.41
CA ARG A 57 -13.16 5.43 16.61
C ARG A 57 -14.14 5.61 15.44
N HIS A 58 -14.00 4.82 14.37
CA HIS A 58 -14.73 4.97 13.11
C HIS A 58 -15.65 3.77 12.86
N ARG A 59 -16.56 3.94 11.92
CA ARG A 59 -17.39 2.86 11.38
C ARG A 59 -16.68 2.26 10.18
N TYR A 60 -15.77 1.35 10.43
CA TYR A 60 -14.96 0.70 9.42
C TYR A 60 -15.70 -0.45 8.75
N VAL A 61 -15.61 -0.50 7.42
CA VAL A 61 -16.15 -1.57 6.57
C VAL A 61 -15.02 -2.07 5.68
N GLY A 62 -14.63 -3.34 5.84
CA GLY A 62 -13.64 -4.00 5.00
C GLY A 62 -14.31 -4.78 3.88
N LEU A 63 -13.97 -4.46 2.63
CA LEU A 63 -14.43 -5.17 1.44
C LEU A 63 -13.25 -5.73 0.65
N ASP A 64 -13.35 -6.98 0.23
CA ASP A 64 -12.38 -7.63 -0.66
C ASP A 64 -13.08 -8.66 -1.55
N LEU A 65 -12.46 -9.04 -2.67
CA LEU A 65 -12.97 -10.11 -3.53
C LEU A 65 -12.67 -11.51 -2.95
N GLY A 66 -11.68 -11.62 -2.06
CA GLY A 66 -11.28 -12.87 -1.42
C GLY A 66 -10.53 -13.82 -2.34
N VAL A 67 -9.80 -13.31 -3.33
CA VAL A 67 -9.07 -14.11 -4.34
C VAL A 67 -7.55 -13.86 -4.36
N GLY A 68 -7.00 -13.22 -3.35
CA GLY A 68 -5.56 -12.96 -3.22
C GLY A 68 -4.77 -14.20 -2.81
N ASP A 69 -3.84 -14.06 -1.85
CA ASP A 69 -3.04 -15.19 -1.37
C ASP A 69 -3.93 -16.24 -0.71
N ALA A 70 -3.76 -17.51 -1.12
CA ALA A 70 -4.52 -18.64 -0.57
C ALA A 70 -4.30 -18.88 0.95
N ALA A 71 -3.23 -18.31 1.51
CA ALA A 71 -2.95 -18.37 2.94
C ALA A 71 -3.68 -17.30 3.77
N TRP A 72 -4.35 -16.33 3.13
CA TRP A 72 -5.05 -15.26 3.81
C TRP A 72 -6.40 -15.68 4.39
N ASP A 73 -6.72 -15.16 5.58
CA ASP A 73 -8.00 -15.40 6.26
C ASP A 73 -9.03 -14.30 5.91
N TYR A 74 -9.85 -14.55 4.92
CA TYR A 74 -10.93 -13.65 4.52
C TYR A 74 -12.22 -13.76 5.35
N SER A 75 -12.28 -14.66 6.35
CA SER A 75 -13.49 -14.94 7.13
C SER A 75 -14.01 -13.75 7.94
N LYS A 76 -13.15 -12.75 8.17
CA LYS A 76 -13.45 -11.55 8.97
C LYS A 76 -13.89 -10.34 8.14
N LEU A 77 -13.93 -10.48 6.81
CA LEU A 77 -14.42 -9.41 5.93
C LEU A 77 -15.87 -9.05 6.25
N ASP A 78 -16.17 -7.76 6.23
CA ASP A 78 -17.55 -7.28 6.39
C ASP A 78 -18.37 -7.51 5.12
N VAL A 79 -17.73 -7.41 3.94
CA VAL A 79 -18.36 -7.60 2.61
C VAL A 79 -17.39 -8.31 1.67
N ILE A 80 -17.86 -9.34 0.95
CA ILE A 80 -17.16 -9.92 -0.19
C ILE A 80 -17.75 -9.27 -1.45
N GLY A 81 -16.90 -8.63 -2.27
CA GLY A 81 -17.37 -7.90 -3.44
C GLY A 81 -16.28 -7.44 -4.39
N ASP A 82 -16.67 -7.14 -5.63
CA ASP A 82 -15.79 -6.65 -6.68
C ASP A 82 -15.67 -5.12 -6.61
N LEU A 83 -14.44 -4.63 -6.59
CA LEU A 83 -14.12 -3.18 -6.57
C LEU A 83 -14.60 -2.45 -7.84
N SER A 84 -14.76 -3.16 -8.95
CA SER A 84 -15.26 -2.57 -10.19
C SER A 84 -16.77 -2.26 -10.14
N ARG A 85 -17.47 -2.82 -9.14
CA ARG A 85 -18.91 -2.60 -8.89
C ARG A 85 -19.21 -2.74 -7.40
N LEU A 86 -18.93 -1.69 -6.64
CA LEU A 86 -19.12 -1.68 -5.19
C LEU A 86 -20.61 -1.81 -4.80
N PRO A 87 -20.98 -2.72 -3.88
CA PRO A 87 -22.35 -2.96 -3.45
C PRO A 87 -22.86 -1.90 -2.46
N PHE A 88 -22.46 -0.66 -2.64
CA PHE A 88 -22.81 0.45 -1.74
C PHE A 88 -23.55 1.56 -2.51
N PRO A 89 -24.45 2.30 -1.84
CA PRO A 89 -25.04 3.53 -2.39
C PRO A 89 -23.98 4.61 -2.66
N ASN A 90 -24.36 5.63 -3.43
CA ASN A 90 -23.54 6.81 -3.64
C ASN A 90 -23.36 7.59 -2.34
N ALA A 91 -22.21 8.23 -2.18
CA ALA A 91 -21.95 9.25 -1.15
C ALA A 91 -22.31 8.81 0.28
N ILE A 92 -21.72 7.69 0.74
CA ILE A 92 -21.95 7.18 2.10
C ILE A 92 -20.69 7.09 2.96
N PHE A 93 -19.50 7.12 2.38
CA PHE A 93 -18.24 7.04 3.13
C PHE A 93 -17.56 8.40 3.23
N ASP A 94 -17.11 8.75 4.42
CA ASP A 94 -16.33 9.96 4.70
C ASP A 94 -14.86 9.78 4.33
N GLY A 95 -14.37 8.54 4.41
CA GLY A 95 -13.03 8.14 4.03
C GLY A 95 -12.99 6.80 3.31
N CYS A 96 -12.03 6.62 2.43
CA CYS A 96 -11.78 5.36 1.74
C CYS A 96 -10.29 5.04 1.71
N LEU A 97 -9.94 3.77 1.92
CA LEU A 97 -8.61 3.21 1.71
C LEU A 97 -8.62 2.35 0.45
N ASN A 98 -7.53 2.38 -0.32
CA ASN A 98 -7.21 1.39 -1.33
C ASN A 98 -5.69 1.18 -1.32
N ILE A 99 -5.24 0.17 -0.60
CA ILE A 99 -3.84 0.00 -0.22
C ILE A 99 -3.24 -1.22 -0.91
N VAL A 100 -2.33 -1.00 -1.86
CA VAL A 100 -1.61 -2.07 -2.59
C VAL A 100 -2.61 -3.09 -3.16
N THR A 101 -3.62 -2.57 -3.87
CA THR A 101 -4.74 -3.34 -4.42
C THR A 101 -5.01 -2.98 -5.87
N LEU A 102 -4.78 -1.70 -6.25
CA LEU A 102 -5.13 -1.20 -7.59
C LEU A 102 -4.35 -1.90 -8.71
N GLU A 103 -3.17 -2.41 -8.43
CA GLU A 103 -2.35 -3.22 -9.35
C GLU A 103 -2.95 -4.58 -9.67
N HIS A 104 -3.83 -5.09 -8.81
CA HIS A 104 -4.46 -6.41 -8.92
C HIS A 104 -5.82 -6.38 -9.63
N VAL A 105 -6.27 -5.22 -10.09
CA VAL A 105 -7.53 -5.10 -10.81
C VAL A 105 -7.32 -4.86 -12.31
N LYS A 106 -8.16 -5.45 -13.16
CA LYS A 106 -8.05 -5.32 -14.62
C LYS A 106 -8.49 -3.95 -15.14
N GLU A 107 -9.42 -3.30 -14.45
CA GLU A 107 -10.07 -2.06 -14.85
C GLU A 107 -9.84 -0.95 -13.78
N PRO A 108 -8.59 -0.47 -13.57
CA PRO A 108 -8.28 0.45 -12.49
C PRO A 108 -9.05 1.78 -12.59
N ALA A 109 -9.30 2.27 -13.79
CA ALA A 109 -10.10 3.48 -13.98
C ALA A 109 -11.56 3.30 -13.51
N GLN A 110 -12.15 2.11 -13.70
CA GLN A 110 -13.49 1.80 -13.21
C GLN A 110 -13.50 1.73 -11.69
N VAL A 111 -12.49 1.06 -11.09
CA VAL A 111 -12.36 0.95 -9.63
C VAL A 111 -12.28 2.34 -8.99
N ILE A 112 -11.41 3.23 -9.49
CA ILE A 112 -11.28 4.58 -8.93
C ILE A 112 -12.59 5.38 -9.08
N ARG A 113 -13.33 5.23 -10.19
CA ARG A 113 -14.67 5.84 -10.33
C ARG A 113 -15.67 5.30 -9.30
N GLU A 114 -15.68 4.00 -9.04
CA GLU A 114 -16.54 3.39 -8.02
C GLU A 114 -16.19 3.84 -6.60
N LEU A 115 -14.89 3.93 -6.26
CA LEU A 115 -14.45 4.53 -5.01
C LEU A 115 -14.98 5.95 -4.88
N GLY A 116 -14.75 6.80 -5.91
CA GLY A 116 -15.26 8.18 -5.94
C GLY A 116 -16.77 8.27 -5.84
N ARG A 117 -17.52 7.37 -6.45
CA ARG A 117 -19.00 7.32 -6.37
C ARG A 117 -19.49 7.12 -4.93
N THR A 118 -18.79 6.27 -4.17
CA THR A 118 -19.22 5.90 -2.80
C THR A 118 -18.78 6.90 -1.73
N ILE A 119 -17.79 7.75 -2.01
CA ILE A 119 -17.30 8.79 -1.12
C ILE A 119 -18.22 10.00 -1.18
N VAL A 120 -18.51 10.63 -0.03
CA VAL A 120 -19.27 11.89 0.06
C VAL A 120 -18.48 13.07 -0.54
N ASP A 121 -19.17 14.14 -0.91
CA ASP A 121 -18.48 15.38 -1.32
C ASP A 121 -17.66 15.93 -0.14
N GLY A 122 -16.40 16.27 -0.36
CA GLY A 122 -15.44 16.62 0.67
C GLY A 122 -14.84 15.41 1.41
N GLY A 123 -15.27 14.19 1.12
CA GLY A 123 -14.68 12.97 1.67
C GLY A 123 -13.33 12.65 1.03
N ARG A 124 -12.53 11.78 1.67
CA ARG A 124 -11.11 11.60 1.35
C ARG A 124 -10.78 10.19 0.93
N LEU A 125 -9.84 10.06 0.01
CA LEU A 125 -9.25 8.80 -0.43
C LEU A 125 -7.77 8.75 -0.05
N LEU A 126 -7.35 7.66 0.61
CA LEU A 126 -5.97 7.25 0.73
C LEU A 126 -5.73 6.07 -0.22
N LEU A 127 -4.93 6.28 -1.27
CA LEU A 127 -4.57 5.25 -2.23
C LEU A 127 -3.07 5.01 -2.20
N VAL A 128 -2.66 3.74 -2.14
CA VAL A 128 -1.24 3.36 -2.24
C VAL A 128 -1.08 2.36 -3.37
N ALA A 129 -0.16 2.65 -4.28
CA ALA A 129 0.14 1.77 -5.40
C ALA A 129 1.66 1.60 -5.60
N PRO A 130 2.13 0.38 -5.92
CA PRO A 130 3.54 0.09 -6.16
C PRO A 130 4.02 0.65 -7.51
N HIS A 131 5.34 0.93 -7.58
CA HIS A 131 6.04 1.28 -8.80
C HIS A 131 7.18 0.29 -9.08
N GLU A 132 8.30 0.38 -8.38
CA GLU A 132 9.44 -0.54 -8.54
C GLU A 132 9.27 -1.77 -7.61
N TRP A 133 8.37 -2.69 -8.01
CA TRP A 133 8.01 -3.85 -7.22
C TRP A 133 8.05 -5.14 -8.04
N GLU A 134 8.42 -6.27 -7.43
CA GLU A 134 8.36 -7.60 -8.02
C GLU A 134 6.92 -8.07 -8.29
N GLU A 135 6.75 -8.99 -9.23
CA GLU A 135 5.47 -9.67 -9.45
C GLU A 135 5.04 -10.45 -8.20
N HIS A 136 3.78 -10.33 -7.83
CA HIS A 136 3.21 -11.00 -6.66
C HIS A 136 1.72 -11.30 -6.86
N GLN A 137 1.13 -12.12 -5.99
CA GLN A 137 -0.29 -12.54 -6.07
C GLN A 137 -0.72 -13.03 -7.47
N GLN A 138 0.18 -13.77 -8.14
CA GLN A 138 -0.10 -14.33 -9.47
C GLN A 138 -1.37 -15.22 -9.47
N PRO A 139 -2.18 -15.17 -10.54
CA PRO A 139 -2.02 -14.46 -11.81
C PRO A 139 -2.65 -13.05 -11.83
N HIS A 140 -2.98 -12.44 -10.70
CA HIS A 140 -3.73 -11.21 -10.58
C HIS A 140 -2.83 -9.99 -10.33
N ASP A 141 -1.71 -9.85 -11.04
CA ASP A 141 -0.78 -8.72 -10.92
C ASP A 141 -0.61 -8.07 -12.31
N TYR A 142 -1.31 -6.95 -12.54
CA TYR A 142 -1.48 -6.40 -13.89
C TYR A 142 -0.72 -5.10 -14.13
N PHE A 143 -0.53 -4.22 -13.10
CA PHE A 143 -0.05 -2.87 -13.32
C PHE A 143 1.03 -2.43 -12.33
N ARG A 144 1.87 -1.49 -12.81
CA ARG A 144 2.75 -0.65 -12.00
C ARG A 144 2.49 0.80 -12.38
N TYR A 145 2.36 1.67 -11.40
CA TYR A 145 1.89 3.03 -11.63
C TYR A 145 2.99 4.06 -11.53
N THR A 146 2.96 5.06 -12.41
CA THR A 146 3.73 6.31 -12.25
C THR A 146 2.88 7.35 -11.51
N ARG A 147 3.53 8.38 -10.93
CA ARG A 147 2.82 9.51 -10.32
C ARG A 147 1.84 10.20 -11.28
N TYR A 148 2.19 10.26 -12.55
CA TYR A 148 1.36 10.89 -13.58
C TYR A 148 0.17 10.03 -13.96
N GLY A 149 0.35 8.71 -14.04
CA GLY A 149 -0.75 7.78 -14.28
C GLY A 149 -1.77 7.79 -13.15
N LEU A 150 -1.32 7.77 -11.88
CA LEU A 150 -2.21 7.86 -10.72
C LEU A 150 -2.97 9.21 -10.70
N ARG A 151 -2.29 10.34 -10.93
CA ARG A 151 -2.94 11.64 -11.01
C ARG A 151 -4.01 11.67 -12.09
N TYR A 152 -3.70 11.19 -13.28
CA TYR A 152 -4.66 11.12 -14.39
C TYR A 152 -5.90 10.32 -14.03
N LEU A 153 -5.73 9.13 -13.43
CA LEU A 153 -6.86 8.29 -13.03
C LEU A 153 -7.73 8.95 -11.96
N LEU A 154 -7.13 9.60 -10.97
CA LEU A 154 -7.84 10.30 -9.90
C LEU A 154 -8.60 11.51 -10.43
N GLU A 155 -8.00 12.33 -11.29
CA GLU A 155 -8.65 13.49 -11.93
C GLU A 155 -9.83 13.06 -12.80
N GLN A 156 -9.68 11.98 -13.59
CA GLN A 156 -10.78 11.43 -14.40
C GLN A 156 -11.96 10.90 -13.58
N ALA A 157 -11.73 10.53 -12.33
CA ALA A 157 -12.78 10.10 -11.39
C ALA A 157 -13.38 11.26 -10.57
N GLY A 158 -12.95 12.51 -10.82
CA GLY A 158 -13.47 13.71 -10.19
C GLY A 158 -12.84 14.06 -8.84
N PHE A 159 -11.74 13.43 -8.48
CA PHE A 159 -10.97 13.80 -7.29
C PHE A 159 -10.20 15.11 -7.51
N ARG A 160 -10.04 15.88 -6.43
CA ARG A 160 -9.34 17.17 -6.36
C ARG A 160 -8.31 17.14 -5.24
N GLU A 161 -7.54 18.22 -5.06
CA GLU A 161 -6.53 18.35 -4.00
C GLU A 161 -5.64 17.10 -3.92
N ILE A 162 -5.19 16.63 -5.09
CA ILE A 162 -4.46 15.37 -5.22
C ILE A 162 -3.00 15.59 -4.83
N GLU A 163 -2.61 15.04 -3.69
CA GLU A 163 -1.22 14.93 -3.25
C GLU A 163 -0.71 13.53 -3.57
N ILE A 164 0.44 13.43 -4.25
CA ILE A 164 1.10 12.16 -4.59
C ILE A 164 2.53 12.20 -4.10
N ARG A 165 2.83 11.42 -3.08
CA ARG A 165 4.13 11.34 -2.45
C ARG A 165 4.85 10.04 -2.82
N PRO A 166 6.09 10.10 -3.39
CA PRO A 166 6.90 8.92 -3.62
C PRO A 166 7.40 8.33 -2.29
N VAL A 167 7.43 7.01 -2.19
CA VAL A 167 7.93 6.28 -1.03
C VAL A 167 9.27 5.64 -1.34
N GLY A 168 10.32 6.12 -0.69
CA GLY A 168 11.68 5.71 -1.01
C GLY A 168 12.19 6.34 -2.30
N GLY A 169 13.35 5.91 -2.73
CA GLY A 169 14.04 6.33 -3.95
C GLY A 169 15.08 5.31 -4.32
N PHE A 170 16.03 5.68 -5.21
CA PHE A 170 17.06 4.78 -5.72
C PHE A 170 17.78 3.98 -4.63
N PHE A 171 18.21 4.65 -3.57
CA PHE A 171 18.99 4.00 -2.52
C PHE A 171 18.15 3.03 -1.66
N GLN A 172 16.89 3.37 -1.32
CA GLN A 172 16.00 2.44 -0.65
C GLN A 172 15.66 1.24 -1.54
N LEU A 173 15.43 1.47 -2.84
CA LEU A 173 15.23 0.41 -3.81
C LEU A 173 16.43 -0.54 -3.86
N MET A 174 17.65 -0.01 -3.98
CA MET A 174 18.87 -0.81 -4.01
C MET A 174 19.07 -1.61 -2.72
N ALA A 175 18.87 -0.99 -1.56
CA ALA A 175 18.94 -1.68 -0.27
C ALA A 175 17.95 -2.85 -0.22
N ARG A 176 16.70 -2.60 -0.63
CA ARG A 176 15.67 -3.65 -0.69
C ARG A 176 16.07 -4.79 -1.64
N ARG A 177 16.57 -4.49 -2.84
CA ARG A 177 17.01 -5.52 -3.82
C ARG A 177 18.18 -6.34 -3.32
N LEU A 178 19.16 -5.73 -2.65
CA LEU A 178 20.26 -6.45 -2.00
C LEU A 178 19.74 -7.43 -0.93
N LEU A 179 18.83 -6.98 -0.06
CA LEU A 179 18.24 -7.83 0.98
C LEU A 179 17.33 -8.92 0.39
N ASN A 180 16.57 -8.61 -0.65
CA ASN A 180 15.77 -9.61 -1.37
C ASN A 180 16.67 -10.69 -2.02
N GLY A 181 17.89 -10.34 -2.39
CA GLY A 181 18.87 -11.29 -2.90
C GLY A 181 19.18 -12.45 -1.95
N LEU A 182 19.01 -12.26 -0.64
CA LEU A 182 19.26 -13.31 0.36
C LEU A 182 18.37 -14.55 0.18
N GLN A 183 17.16 -14.40 -0.37
CA GLN A 183 16.23 -15.49 -0.59
C GLN A 183 16.74 -16.57 -1.56
N PHE A 184 17.70 -16.23 -2.42
CA PHE A 184 18.28 -17.18 -3.39
C PHE A 184 19.36 -18.10 -2.78
N PHE A 185 19.73 -17.89 -1.52
CA PHE A 185 20.78 -18.65 -0.83
C PHE A 185 20.17 -19.52 0.28
N PRO A 186 20.07 -20.85 0.12
CA PRO A 186 19.46 -21.72 1.13
C PRO A 186 20.38 -22.00 2.32
N GLY A 187 19.78 -22.20 3.49
CA GLY A 187 20.45 -22.67 4.70
C GLY A 187 21.66 -21.80 5.12
N PRO A 188 22.82 -22.41 5.46
CA PRO A 188 23.99 -21.66 5.95
C PRO A 188 24.60 -20.74 4.89
N LEU A 189 24.36 -21.00 3.58
CA LEU A 189 24.86 -20.14 2.50
C LEU A 189 24.24 -18.74 2.56
N MET A 190 23.02 -18.62 3.09
CA MET A 190 22.37 -17.33 3.33
C MET A 190 23.18 -16.46 4.30
N LEU A 191 23.82 -17.06 5.34
CA LEU A 191 24.67 -16.31 6.28
C LEU A 191 25.93 -15.78 5.58
N VAL A 192 26.54 -16.59 4.70
CA VAL A 192 27.67 -16.15 3.89
C VAL A 192 27.25 -15.00 2.96
N ALA A 193 26.12 -15.15 2.25
CA ALA A 193 25.60 -14.11 1.38
C ALA A 193 25.27 -12.82 2.16
N ALA A 194 24.76 -12.94 3.38
CA ALA A 194 24.45 -11.78 4.24
C ALA A 194 25.71 -10.94 4.57
N VAL A 195 26.89 -11.55 4.75
CA VAL A 195 28.15 -10.83 4.96
C VAL A 195 28.47 -9.90 3.78
N PHE A 196 28.08 -10.27 2.57
CA PHE A 196 28.35 -9.47 1.36
C PHE A 196 27.20 -8.55 0.97
N LEU A 197 25.95 -8.90 1.25
CA LEU A 197 24.76 -8.14 0.80
C LEU A 197 24.26 -7.13 1.85
N VAL A 198 24.38 -7.43 3.14
CA VAL A 198 23.87 -6.53 4.19
C VAL A 198 24.70 -5.26 4.35
N PRO A 199 26.04 -5.28 4.39
CA PRO A 199 26.82 -4.03 4.54
C PRO A 199 26.54 -3.01 3.43
N PRO A 200 26.55 -3.36 2.12
CA PRO A 200 26.18 -2.39 1.08
C PRO A 200 24.71 -1.93 1.18
N ALA A 201 23.77 -2.77 1.63
CA ALA A 201 22.39 -2.34 1.87
C ALA A 201 22.31 -1.26 2.97
N VAL A 202 23.11 -1.39 4.04
CA VAL A 202 23.20 -0.37 5.10
C VAL A 202 23.80 0.93 4.55
N VAL A 203 24.84 0.85 3.71
CA VAL A 203 25.40 2.04 3.04
C VAL A 203 24.34 2.73 2.19
N MET A 204 23.52 1.97 1.44
CA MET A 204 22.41 2.55 0.66
C MET A 204 21.43 3.31 1.55
N TRP A 205 21.07 2.81 2.74
CA TRP A 205 20.20 3.55 3.65
C TRP A 205 20.80 4.88 4.10
N VAL A 206 22.11 4.93 4.36
CA VAL A 206 22.81 6.17 4.74
C VAL A 206 22.82 7.18 3.60
N LEU A 207 22.94 6.71 2.35
CA LEU A 207 22.95 7.55 1.14
C LEU A 207 21.55 8.00 0.70
N ALA A 208 20.47 7.45 1.26
CA ALA A 208 19.10 7.74 0.86
C ALA A 208 18.73 9.25 0.78
N PRO A 209 19.21 10.14 1.68
CA PRO A 209 18.92 11.58 1.60
C PRO A 209 19.50 12.29 0.37
N LEU A 210 20.44 11.66 -0.36
CA LEU A 210 21.01 12.23 -1.59
C LEU A 210 20.03 12.19 -2.78
N ASP A 211 19.10 11.23 -2.79
CA ASP A 211 18.07 11.12 -3.83
C ASP A 211 16.89 12.05 -3.53
N LYS A 212 16.93 13.25 -4.05
CA LYS A 212 15.87 14.25 -3.87
C LYS A 212 14.69 14.03 -4.82
N GLU A 213 14.94 13.56 -6.03
CA GLU A 213 13.94 13.41 -7.09
C GLU A 213 13.05 12.18 -6.90
N LYS A 214 13.59 11.13 -6.29
CA LYS A 214 12.90 9.84 -6.00
C LYS A 214 12.19 9.24 -7.21
N ASN A 215 12.82 9.33 -8.39
CA ASN A 215 12.27 8.79 -9.62
C ASN A 215 12.27 7.25 -9.65
N PHE A 216 13.14 6.61 -8.85
CA PHE A 216 13.19 5.16 -8.63
C PHE A 216 12.48 4.78 -7.32
N THR A 217 11.25 5.21 -7.19
CA THR A 217 10.47 4.98 -5.96
C THR A 217 9.93 3.54 -5.86
N LEU A 218 9.75 3.04 -4.64
CA LEU A 218 9.09 1.75 -4.39
C LEU A 218 7.60 1.79 -4.77
N GLY A 219 6.98 2.95 -4.58
CA GLY A 219 5.57 3.18 -4.87
C GLY A 219 5.15 4.59 -4.45
N TYR A 220 3.86 4.86 -4.52
CA TYR A 220 3.28 6.17 -4.22
C TYR A 220 2.18 6.05 -3.18
N ILE A 221 2.14 7.02 -2.27
CA ILE A 221 1.02 7.29 -1.38
C ILE A 221 0.29 8.51 -1.92
N CYS A 222 -1.00 8.35 -2.20
CA CYS A 222 -1.86 9.39 -2.75
C CYS A 222 -2.95 9.74 -1.74
N LEU A 223 -3.11 11.03 -1.47
CA LEU A 223 -4.25 11.60 -0.75
C LEU A 223 -5.04 12.44 -1.74
N ALA A 224 -6.35 12.27 -1.77
CA ALA A 224 -7.23 13.02 -2.65
C ALA A 224 -8.57 13.31 -1.98
N THR A 225 -9.17 14.44 -2.32
CA THR A 225 -10.49 14.87 -1.85
C THR A 225 -11.51 14.74 -2.99
N LYS A 226 -12.71 14.29 -2.68
CA LYS A 226 -13.82 14.22 -3.64
C LYS A 226 -14.46 15.56 -3.88
#